data_fe77164bb56374b83c16ce49d9213624
#
_entry.id   fe77164bb56374b83c16ce49d9213624
#
_cell.length_a   1.000
_cell.length_b   1.000
_cell.length_c   1.000
_cell.angle_alpha   90.00
_cell.angle_beta   90.00
_cell.angle_gamma   90.00
#
_symmetry.space_group_name_H-M   'P 1'
#
loop_
_entity.id
_entity.type
_entity.pdbx_description
1 polymer ?
#
loop_
_entity_poly.entity_id
_entity_poly.type
_entity_poly.pdbx_seq_one_letter_code
_entity_poly.pdbx_strand_id
1 'polypeptide(L)'
;MLILSIKMMLKLIINLGNYMNYVITVMLAMVMSSLAFADHHSLTLEARQARTELTITSLDLGNEVSVITAEADMGEYGKTYVSYHLTYNRDGSGGYYTVQGRGYIDENTFFSGSGAGTWVRDGHLVVMTGIVDISDGTQNLDKIIVNPLERTLTLDVYALD
;
A
#
# COMPACT_ATOMS: atom_id res chain seq x y z
N MET A 1 59.84 -5.18 49.74
CA MET A 1 59.21 -4.17 48.90
C MET A 1 58.79 -4.71 47.51
N LEU A 2 59.65 -5.51 46.86
CA LEU A 2 59.37 -6.04 45.50
C LEU A 2 58.14 -6.97 45.40
N ILE A 3 57.97 -7.88 46.39
CA ILE A 3 56.87 -8.87 46.42
C ILE A 3 55.46 -8.22 46.54
N LEU A 4 55.39 -7.09 47.26
CA LEU A 4 54.13 -6.36 47.42
C LEU A 4 53.69 -5.65 46.12
N SER A 5 54.67 -5.15 45.34
CA SER A 5 54.49 -4.52 44.06
C SER A 5 53.97 -5.52 43.01
N ILE A 6 54.51 -6.73 42.96
CA ILE A 6 54.07 -7.79 42.02
C ILE A 6 52.68 -8.28 42.35
N LYS A 7 52.31 -8.46 43.62
CA LYS A 7 50.93 -8.83 43.99
C LYS A 7 49.92 -7.77 43.64
N MET A 8 50.27 -6.50 43.73
CA MET A 8 49.36 -5.38 43.36
C MET A 8 49.19 -5.30 41.85
N MET A 9 50.25 -5.50 41.07
CA MET A 9 50.20 -5.55 39.61
C MET A 9 49.36 -6.74 39.11
N LEU A 10 49.51 -7.92 39.72
CA LEU A 10 48.71 -9.09 39.35
C LEU A 10 47.23 -8.92 39.64
N LYS A 11 46.86 -8.29 40.75
CA LYS A 11 45.46 -7.93 41.04
C LYS A 11 44.87 -6.94 40.03
N LEU A 12 45.67 -5.98 39.57
CA LEU A 12 45.26 -5.01 38.58
C LEU A 12 44.98 -5.66 37.23
N ILE A 13 45.84 -6.56 36.78
CA ILE A 13 45.69 -7.28 35.50
C ILE A 13 44.46 -8.20 35.53
N ILE A 14 44.22 -8.91 36.65
CA ILE A 14 43.02 -9.76 36.78
C ILE A 14 41.74 -8.92 36.77
N ASN A 15 41.73 -7.75 37.40
CA ASN A 15 40.59 -6.85 37.43
C ASN A 15 40.29 -6.23 36.05
N LEU A 16 41.35 -5.87 35.28
CA LEU A 16 41.19 -5.40 33.90
C LEU A 16 40.61 -6.48 32.97
N GLY A 17 41.06 -7.73 33.12
CA GLY A 17 40.57 -8.87 32.34
C GLY A 17 39.08 -9.13 32.58
N ASN A 18 38.65 -9.06 33.86
CA ASN A 18 37.23 -9.20 34.20
C ASN A 18 36.37 -8.03 33.66
N TYR A 19 36.89 -6.80 33.69
CA TYR A 19 36.21 -5.63 33.15
C TYR A 19 36.04 -5.73 31.62
N MET A 20 37.07 -6.19 30.92
CA MET A 20 37.05 -6.36 29.47
C MET A 20 36.05 -7.44 29.05
N ASN A 21 35.97 -8.55 29.74
CA ASN A 21 34.98 -9.60 29.51
C ASN A 21 33.53 -9.09 29.75
N TYR A 22 33.34 -8.24 30.78
CA TYR A 22 32.03 -7.63 31.05
C TYR A 22 31.59 -6.67 29.96
N VAL A 23 32.50 -5.83 29.45
CA VAL A 23 32.22 -4.90 28.34
C VAL A 23 31.88 -5.64 27.04
N ILE A 24 32.63 -6.72 26.73
CA ILE A 24 32.38 -7.56 25.56
C ILE A 24 31.00 -8.24 25.68
N THR A 25 30.66 -8.76 26.87
CA THR A 25 29.34 -9.40 27.08
C THR A 25 28.19 -8.41 26.94
N VAL A 26 28.34 -7.18 27.46
CA VAL A 26 27.31 -6.12 27.32
C VAL A 26 27.19 -5.66 25.87
N MET A 27 28.28 -5.49 25.15
CA MET A 27 28.27 -5.16 23.72
C MET A 27 27.61 -6.28 22.90
N LEU A 28 27.91 -7.54 23.17
CA LEU A 28 27.31 -8.67 22.49
C LEU A 28 25.81 -8.76 22.76
N ALA A 29 25.37 -8.47 23.98
CA ALA A 29 23.95 -8.42 24.35
C ALA A 29 23.22 -7.26 23.65
N MET A 30 23.86 -6.10 23.48
CA MET A 30 23.27 -4.97 22.71
C MET A 30 23.14 -5.26 21.22
N VAL A 31 24.09 -5.98 20.62
CA VAL A 31 24.04 -6.37 19.21
C VAL A 31 22.96 -7.43 18.99
N MET A 32 22.79 -8.37 19.91
CA MET A 32 21.72 -9.40 19.81
C MET A 32 20.31 -8.83 19.98
N SER A 33 20.15 -7.75 20.76
CA SER A 33 18.83 -7.10 20.91
C SER A 33 18.36 -6.30 19.69
N SER A 34 19.30 -5.89 18.81
CA SER A 34 18.95 -5.19 17.57
C SER A 34 18.51 -6.12 16.42
N LEU A 35 18.71 -7.44 16.55
CA LEU A 35 18.29 -8.41 15.54
C LEU A 35 16.87 -8.97 15.75
N ALA A 36 16.20 -8.60 16.84
CA ALA A 36 14.94 -9.23 17.26
C ALA A 36 13.66 -8.51 16.81
N PHE A 37 13.71 -7.39 16.07
CA PHE A 37 12.51 -6.60 15.72
C PHE A 37 12.44 -6.21 14.24
N ALA A 38 12.72 -7.15 13.35
CA ALA A 38 12.26 -7.02 11.97
C ALA A 38 11.18 -8.09 11.74
N ASP A 39 10.07 -7.96 12.46
CA ASP A 39 8.84 -8.62 12.06
C ASP A 39 8.34 -7.85 10.83
N HIS A 40 8.83 -8.27 9.67
CA HIS A 40 8.28 -7.83 8.40
C HIS A 40 6.89 -8.47 8.28
N HIS A 41 5.87 -7.80 8.83
CA HIS A 41 4.51 -8.07 8.43
C HIS A 41 4.43 -7.75 6.94
N SER A 42 4.65 -8.77 6.11
CA SER A 42 4.33 -8.66 4.69
C SER A 42 2.82 -8.55 4.59
N LEU A 43 2.31 -7.41 4.15
CA LEU A 43 0.90 -7.27 3.80
C LEU A 43 0.62 -8.25 2.65
N THR A 44 -0.09 -9.33 2.93
CA THR A 44 -0.55 -10.27 1.91
C THR A 44 -1.91 -9.77 1.43
N LEU A 45 -1.96 -9.33 0.18
CA LEU A 45 -3.20 -8.90 -0.45
C LEU A 45 -3.88 -10.12 -1.06
N GLU A 46 -5.07 -10.45 -0.58
CA GLU A 46 -5.91 -11.48 -1.19
C GLU A 46 -6.84 -10.85 -2.23
N ALA A 47 -6.82 -11.40 -3.45
CA ALA A 47 -7.73 -10.95 -4.50
C ALA A 47 -9.17 -11.28 -4.10
N ARG A 48 -10.03 -10.27 -4.00
CA ARG A 48 -11.46 -10.45 -3.69
C ARG A 48 -12.22 -11.10 -4.83
N GLN A 49 -11.80 -10.80 -6.06
CA GLN A 49 -12.40 -11.34 -7.28
C GLN A 49 -11.37 -11.45 -8.40
N ALA A 50 -11.72 -12.12 -9.48
CA ALA A 50 -10.91 -12.10 -10.70
C ALA A 50 -10.79 -10.68 -11.25
N ARG A 51 -9.68 -10.40 -11.96
CA ARG A 51 -9.49 -9.12 -12.67
C ARG A 51 -10.70 -8.84 -13.56
N THR A 52 -11.24 -7.64 -13.43
CA THR A 52 -12.38 -7.17 -14.20
C THR A 52 -11.93 -6.14 -15.23
N GLU A 53 -12.43 -6.25 -16.45
CA GLU A 53 -12.27 -5.24 -17.48
C GLU A 53 -13.57 -4.42 -17.58
N LEU A 54 -13.43 -3.10 -17.51
CA LEU A 54 -14.52 -2.14 -17.66
C LEU A 54 -14.38 -1.41 -18.99
N THR A 55 -15.49 -1.13 -19.62
CA THR A 55 -15.56 -0.27 -20.82
C THR A 55 -15.66 1.19 -20.42
N ILE A 56 -14.77 2.04 -20.90
CA ILE A 56 -14.83 3.49 -20.69
C ILE A 56 -15.95 4.06 -21.54
N THR A 57 -16.96 4.59 -20.88
CA THR A 57 -18.14 5.21 -21.54
C THR A 57 -17.92 6.67 -21.85
N SER A 58 -17.14 7.39 -21.02
CA SER A 58 -16.77 8.79 -21.24
C SER A 58 -15.39 9.12 -20.69
N LEU A 59 -14.71 10.02 -21.42
CA LEU A 59 -13.48 10.70 -21.00
C LEU A 59 -13.71 12.20 -21.16
N ASP A 60 -13.82 12.92 -20.05
CA ASP A 60 -13.86 14.39 -20.03
C ASP A 60 -12.50 14.89 -19.51
N LEU A 61 -11.71 15.49 -20.40
CA LEU A 61 -10.33 15.90 -20.13
C LEU A 61 -10.27 17.40 -19.85
N GLY A 62 -10.36 17.77 -18.57
CA GLY A 62 -10.19 19.14 -18.10
C GLY A 62 -8.74 19.51 -17.77
N ASN A 63 -8.47 20.79 -17.57
CA ASN A 63 -7.15 21.29 -17.19
C ASN A 63 -6.82 21.08 -15.70
N GLU A 64 -7.85 21.08 -14.85
CA GLU A 64 -7.70 20.93 -13.39
C GLU A 64 -8.18 19.57 -12.91
N VAL A 65 -9.26 19.09 -13.52
CA VAL A 65 -9.90 17.81 -13.21
C VAL A 65 -10.25 17.11 -14.51
N SER A 66 -9.93 15.84 -14.62
CA SER A 66 -10.46 14.95 -15.65
C SER A 66 -11.42 13.95 -15.04
N VAL A 67 -12.49 13.61 -15.78
CA VAL A 67 -13.48 12.62 -15.35
C VAL A 67 -13.47 11.43 -16.31
N ILE A 68 -13.34 10.24 -15.75
CA ILE A 68 -13.42 8.98 -16.47
C ILE A 68 -14.65 8.23 -15.96
N THR A 69 -15.58 7.90 -16.83
CA THR A 69 -16.70 7.02 -16.48
C THR A 69 -16.57 5.69 -17.20
N ALA A 70 -16.86 4.61 -16.49
CA ALA A 70 -16.75 3.26 -17.02
C ALA A 70 -17.88 2.37 -16.48
N GLU A 71 -18.12 1.24 -17.16
CA GLU A 71 -19.11 0.25 -16.77
C GLU A 71 -18.60 -1.18 -17.02
N ALA A 72 -19.08 -2.11 -16.20
CA ALA A 72 -18.86 -3.56 -16.36
C ALA A 72 -19.91 -4.38 -15.62
N ASP A 73 -19.89 -5.68 -15.87
CA ASP A 73 -20.51 -6.66 -14.99
C ASP A 73 -19.43 -7.14 -13.97
N MET A 74 -19.62 -6.84 -12.68
CA MET A 74 -18.64 -7.05 -11.62
C MET A 74 -19.06 -8.14 -10.63
N GLY A 75 -19.38 -9.33 -11.13
CA GLY A 75 -19.67 -10.50 -10.29
C GLY A 75 -20.76 -10.23 -9.26
N GLU A 76 -20.39 -10.25 -7.98
CA GLU A 76 -21.33 -10.06 -6.86
C GLU A 76 -21.96 -8.66 -6.81
N TYR A 77 -21.33 -7.65 -7.41
CA TYR A 77 -21.86 -6.28 -7.46
C TYR A 77 -22.75 -6.00 -8.68
N GLY A 78 -22.91 -7.00 -9.55
CA GLY A 78 -23.77 -6.92 -10.73
C GLY A 78 -23.32 -5.87 -11.76
N LYS A 79 -24.25 -5.25 -12.45
CA LYS A 79 -23.97 -4.17 -13.42
C LYS A 79 -23.48 -2.92 -12.70
N THR A 80 -22.22 -2.60 -12.88
CA THR A 80 -21.54 -1.53 -12.16
C THR A 80 -21.24 -0.35 -13.09
N TYR A 81 -21.49 0.84 -12.57
CA TYR A 81 -21.12 2.12 -13.15
C TYR A 81 -20.22 2.87 -12.19
N VAL A 82 -19.12 3.40 -12.70
CA VAL A 82 -18.09 4.06 -11.87
C VAL A 82 -17.65 5.37 -12.52
N SER A 83 -17.35 6.36 -11.67
CA SER A 83 -16.82 7.65 -12.08
C SER A 83 -15.58 7.97 -11.25
N TYR A 84 -14.47 8.22 -11.94
CA TYR A 84 -13.18 8.63 -11.38
C TYR A 84 -12.95 10.10 -11.70
N HIS A 85 -12.66 10.91 -10.67
CA HIS A 85 -12.33 12.32 -10.79
C HIS A 85 -10.85 12.50 -10.47
N LEU A 86 -10.02 12.77 -11.48
CA LEU A 86 -8.58 12.88 -11.38
C LEU A 86 -8.17 14.34 -11.30
N THR A 87 -7.49 14.73 -10.22
CA THR A 87 -6.82 16.03 -10.07
C THR A 87 -5.35 15.88 -10.40
N TYR A 88 -4.75 16.93 -10.93
CA TYR A 88 -3.36 16.92 -11.39
C TYR A 88 -2.42 17.48 -10.33
N ASN A 89 -1.23 16.88 -10.20
CA ASN A 89 -0.11 17.52 -9.55
C ASN A 89 0.47 18.62 -10.48
N ARG A 90 1.44 19.36 -9.96
CA ARG A 90 1.97 20.57 -10.65
C ARG A 90 2.58 20.29 -12.02
N ASP A 91 3.17 19.12 -12.22
CA ASP A 91 3.83 18.72 -13.47
C ASP A 91 2.94 17.90 -14.40
N GLY A 92 1.70 17.58 -13.97
CA GLY A 92 0.74 16.81 -14.75
C GLY A 92 1.09 15.32 -14.93
N SER A 93 2.14 14.81 -14.27
CA SER A 93 2.58 13.41 -14.39
C SER A 93 1.78 12.45 -13.52
N GLY A 94 0.98 12.97 -12.59
CA GLY A 94 0.18 12.21 -11.63
C GLY A 94 -0.70 13.12 -10.80
N GLY A 95 -1.26 12.58 -9.73
CA GLY A 95 -2.11 13.35 -8.81
C GLY A 95 -2.92 12.46 -7.89
N TYR A 96 -4.03 12.99 -7.43
CA TYR A 96 -5.02 12.29 -6.62
C TYR A 96 -6.27 12.02 -7.44
N TYR A 97 -7.02 11.00 -7.06
CA TYR A 97 -8.35 10.79 -7.60
C TYR A 97 -9.35 10.48 -6.49
N THR A 98 -10.61 10.77 -6.76
CA THR A 98 -11.74 10.24 -6.02
C THR A 98 -12.55 9.36 -6.95
N VAL A 99 -13.22 8.36 -6.39
CA VAL A 99 -14.08 7.44 -7.12
C VAL A 99 -15.43 7.32 -6.44
N GLN A 100 -16.47 7.19 -7.26
CA GLN A 100 -17.82 6.83 -6.83
C GLN A 100 -18.37 5.79 -7.81
N GLY A 101 -19.03 4.77 -7.27
CA GLY A 101 -19.62 3.69 -8.04
C GLY A 101 -20.99 3.26 -7.54
N ARG A 102 -21.74 2.60 -8.42
CA ARG A 102 -22.99 1.91 -8.12
C ARG A 102 -22.99 0.59 -8.86
N GLY A 103 -23.28 -0.48 -8.13
CA GLY A 103 -23.50 -1.80 -8.67
C GLY A 103 -24.96 -2.22 -8.47
N TYR A 104 -25.62 -2.69 -9.51
CA TYR A 104 -27.01 -3.10 -9.52
C TYR A 104 -27.11 -4.60 -9.78
N ILE A 105 -27.60 -5.35 -8.79
CA ILE A 105 -27.82 -6.79 -8.92
C ILE A 105 -29.19 -7.04 -9.56
N ASP A 106 -30.20 -6.33 -9.06
CA ASP A 106 -31.59 -6.39 -9.56
C ASP A 106 -32.30 -5.04 -9.32
N GLU A 107 -33.61 -4.99 -9.55
CA GLU A 107 -34.44 -3.79 -9.42
C GLU A 107 -34.44 -3.19 -7.99
N ASN A 108 -34.16 -3.98 -6.97
CA ASN A 108 -34.27 -3.60 -5.56
C ASN A 108 -32.93 -3.65 -4.80
N THR A 109 -31.92 -4.28 -5.38
CA THR A 109 -30.64 -4.54 -4.73
C THR A 109 -29.51 -3.82 -5.45
N PHE A 110 -28.89 -2.87 -4.75
CA PHE A 110 -27.72 -2.17 -5.26
C PHE A 110 -26.67 -1.96 -4.17
N PHE A 111 -25.42 -1.83 -4.59
CA PHE A 111 -24.30 -1.40 -3.76
C PHE A 111 -23.82 -0.03 -4.20
N SER A 112 -23.26 0.71 -3.24
CA SER A 112 -22.53 1.94 -3.54
C SER A 112 -21.10 1.82 -3.04
N GLY A 113 -20.16 2.32 -3.83
CA GLY A 113 -18.75 2.42 -3.45
C GLY A 113 -18.28 3.86 -3.55
N SER A 114 -17.40 4.26 -2.65
CA SER A 114 -16.69 5.53 -2.72
C SER A 114 -15.27 5.37 -2.19
N GLY A 115 -14.35 6.12 -2.76
CA GLY A 115 -12.96 6.00 -2.37
C GLY A 115 -12.08 7.10 -2.93
N ALA A 116 -10.79 6.98 -2.63
CA ALA A 116 -9.77 7.89 -3.09
C ALA A 116 -8.41 7.20 -3.20
N GLY A 117 -7.54 7.78 -4.00
CA GLY A 117 -6.20 7.27 -4.17
C GLY A 117 -5.30 8.21 -4.95
N THR A 118 -4.21 7.66 -5.44
CA THR A 118 -3.24 8.35 -6.28
C THR A 118 -3.20 7.76 -7.67
N TRP A 119 -2.79 8.56 -8.62
CA TRP A 119 -2.55 8.11 -9.98
C TRP A 119 -1.24 8.65 -10.52
N VAL A 120 -0.65 7.89 -11.44
CA VAL A 120 0.54 8.28 -12.19
C VAL A 120 0.36 7.93 -13.66
N ARG A 121 1.02 8.69 -14.54
CA ARG A 121 1.07 8.41 -15.95
C ARG A 121 2.25 7.47 -16.26
N ASP A 122 1.97 6.41 -17.01
CA ASP A 122 2.98 5.50 -17.57
C ASP A 122 2.78 5.42 -19.10
N GLY A 123 3.52 6.26 -19.81
CA GLY A 123 3.30 6.44 -21.25
C GLY A 123 1.91 6.98 -21.56
N HIS A 124 1.09 6.20 -22.26
CA HIS A 124 -0.32 6.52 -22.55
C HIS A 124 -1.29 5.97 -21.49
N LEU A 125 -0.79 5.11 -20.60
CA LEU A 125 -1.60 4.53 -19.54
C LEU A 125 -1.71 5.46 -18.34
N VAL A 126 -2.80 5.35 -17.60
CA VAL A 126 -2.97 5.93 -16.26
C VAL A 126 -3.07 4.79 -15.27
N VAL A 127 -2.10 4.72 -14.35
CA VAL A 127 -2.04 3.70 -13.29
C VAL A 127 -2.52 4.32 -12.00
N MET A 128 -3.53 3.74 -11.38
CA MET A 128 -4.18 4.26 -10.18
C MET A 128 -4.17 3.21 -9.07
N THR A 129 -4.01 3.66 -7.83
CA THR A 129 -4.12 2.81 -6.63
C THR A 129 -4.83 3.59 -5.54
N GLY A 130 -5.83 2.98 -4.92
CA GLY A 130 -6.59 3.64 -3.86
C GLY A 130 -7.43 2.68 -3.04
N ILE A 131 -8.10 3.23 -2.04
CA ILE A 131 -8.97 2.49 -1.13
C ILE A 131 -10.41 2.87 -1.44
N VAL A 132 -11.27 1.87 -1.48
CA VAL A 132 -12.70 2.02 -1.77
C VAL A 132 -13.50 1.34 -0.66
N ASP A 133 -14.42 2.10 -0.06
CA ASP A 133 -15.40 1.61 0.90
C ASP A 133 -16.69 1.26 0.18
N ILE A 134 -17.24 0.09 0.45
CA ILE A 134 -18.51 -0.40 -0.13
C ILE A 134 -19.61 -0.32 0.93
N SER A 135 -20.84 -0.09 0.50
CA SER A 135 -21.99 0.06 1.40
C SER A 135 -22.38 -1.20 2.20
N ASP A 136 -21.82 -2.35 1.85
CA ASP A 136 -21.95 -3.59 2.63
C ASP A 136 -20.99 -3.68 3.83
N GLY A 137 -20.12 -2.66 3.99
CA GLY A 137 -19.12 -2.57 5.04
C GLY A 137 -17.75 -3.13 4.66
N THR A 138 -17.59 -3.63 3.44
CA THR A 138 -16.28 -4.10 2.96
C THR A 138 -15.39 -2.94 2.53
N GLN A 139 -14.07 -3.11 2.68
CA GLN A 139 -13.06 -2.18 2.21
C GLN A 139 -12.11 -2.89 1.26
N ASN A 140 -11.77 -2.22 0.17
CA ASN A 140 -10.91 -2.76 -0.88
C ASN A 140 -9.72 -1.87 -1.16
N LEU A 141 -8.58 -2.48 -1.49
CA LEU A 141 -7.50 -1.84 -2.22
C LEU A 141 -7.67 -2.14 -3.70
N ASP A 142 -7.90 -1.09 -4.47
CA ASP A 142 -8.05 -1.19 -5.92
C ASP A 142 -6.75 -0.82 -6.64
N LYS A 143 -6.34 -1.66 -7.60
CA LYS A 143 -5.31 -1.33 -8.59
C LYS A 143 -5.96 -1.25 -9.95
N ILE A 144 -5.78 -0.11 -10.60
CA ILE A 144 -6.52 0.23 -11.81
C ILE A 144 -5.53 0.64 -12.90
N ILE A 145 -5.72 0.13 -14.11
CA ILE A 145 -4.99 0.57 -15.29
C ILE A 145 -6.01 1.06 -16.31
N VAL A 146 -5.93 2.34 -16.64
CA VAL A 146 -6.76 2.95 -17.68
C VAL A 146 -5.96 2.99 -18.98
N ASN A 147 -6.54 2.44 -20.04
CA ASN A 147 -6.02 2.54 -21.41
C ASN A 147 -6.95 3.42 -22.27
N PRO A 148 -6.65 4.72 -22.43
CA PRO A 148 -7.49 5.63 -23.19
C PRO A 148 -7.56 5.29 -24.69
N LEU A 149 -6.54 4.64 -25.26
CA LEU A 149 -6.48 4.29 -26.67
C LEU A 149 -7.48 3.18 -27.01
N GLU A 150 -7.61 2.20 -26.11
CA GLU A 150 -8.52 1.06 -26.28
C GLU A 150 -9.88 1.31 -25.60
N ARG A 151 -9.99 2.40 -24.85
CA ARG A 151 -11.17 2.73 -24.03
C ARG A 151 -11.51 1.62 -23.03
N THR A 152 -10.48 1.02 -22.46
CA THR A 152 -10.62 -0.01 -21.42
C THR A 152 -10.03 0.46 -20.11
N LEU A 153 -10.52 -0.12 -19.02
CA LEU A 153 -10.03 0.04 -17.68
C LEU A 153 -9.98 -1.36 -17.05
N THR A 154 -8.80 -1.79 -16.61
CA THR A 154 -8.68 -3.03 -15.84
C THR A 154 -8.62 -2.75 -14.35
N LEU A 155 -9.32 -3.55 -13.56
CA LEU A 155 -9.44 -3.42 -12.11
C LEU A 155 -9.07 -4.73 -11.43
N ASP A 156 -8.07 -4.68 -10.56
CA ASP A 156 -7.74 -5.70 -9.57
C ASP A 156 -8.22 -5.22 -8.20
N VAL A 157 -9.06 -5.99 -7.55
CA VAL A 157 -9.65 -5.69 -6.23
C VAL A 157 -9.07 -6.64 -5.19
N TYR A 158 -8.50 -6.09 -4.13
CA TYR A 158 -7.93 -6.83 -3.00
C TYR A 158 -8.69 -6.51 -1.72
N ALA A 159 -9.00 -7.52 -0.92
CA ALA A 159 -9.62 -7.32 0.38
C ALA A 159 -8.67 -6.60 1.34
N LEU A 160 -9.22 -5.64 2.09
CA LEU A 160 -8.57 -5.03 3.27
C LEU A 160 -9.41 -5.46 4.47
N ASP A 161 -8.93 -6.50 5.20
CA ASP A 161 -9.56 -7.02 6.42
C ASP A 161 -8.78 -6.56 7.66
#